data_e092b8ceee5d5241ca4f7a414a12bd8b
#
_entry.id   e092b8ceee5d5241ca4f7a414a12bd8b
#
_cell.length_a   1.000
_cell.length_b   1.000
_cell.length_c   1.000
_cell.angle_alpha   90.00
_cell.angle_beta   90.00
_cell.angle_gamma   90.00
#
_symmetry.space_group_name_H-M   'P 1'
#
loop_
_entity.id
_entity.type
_entity.pdbx_description
1 polymer ?
#
loop_
_entity_poly.entity_id
_entity_poly.type
_entity_poly.pdbx_seq_one_letter_code
_entity_poly.pdbx_strand_id
1 'polypeptide(L)'
;MNKNDLIKILTQYTLTKNDAKKFVNIIFDSIRDALLSGEKVVIQNFGSFIPKFYKSKRMYNPKQKKYVVLTPRKKIKFTLSKKFFAALNLKEKK
;
A
#
# COMPACT_ATOMS: atom_id res chain seq x y z
N MET A 1 -9.09 8.07 -8.57
CA MET A 1 -8.25 7.33 -9.53
C MET A 1 -8.25 5.86 -9.19
N ASN A 2 -8.46 5.03 -10.18
CA ASN A 2 -8.42 3.58 -10.00
C ASN A 2 -7.49 2.95 -11.04
N LYS A 3 -7.43 1.63 -11.03
CA LYS A 3 -6.53 0.88 -11.94
C LYS A 3 -6.82 1.19 -13.41
N ASN A 4 -8.11 1.32 -13.78
CA ASN A 4 -8.48 1.62 -15.16
C ASN A 4 -7.99 3.00 -15.58
N ASP A 5 -7.98 3.96 -14.66
CA ASP A 5 -7.46 5.30 -14.95
C ASP A 5 -5.97 5.26 -15.22
N LEU A 6 -5.23 4.43 -14.46
CA LEU A 6 -3.80 4.24 -14.69
C LEU A 6 -3.55 3.60 -16.07
N ILE A 7 -4.38 2.64 -16.45
CA ILE A 7 -4.26 2.00 -17.76
C ILE A 7 -4.50 3.02 -18.87
N LYS A 8 -5.48 3.89 -18.72
CA LYS A 8 -5.74 4.95 -19.69
C LYS A 8 -4.57 5.90 -19.86
N ILE A 9 -3.97 6.30 -18.74
CA ILE A 9 -2.79 7.17 -18.78
C ILE A 9 -1.66 6.48 -19.51
N LEU A 10 -1.38 5.24 -19.16
CA LEU A 10 -0.27 4.49 -19.76
C LEU A 10 -0.50 4.21 -21.23
N THR A 11 -1.75 4.05 -21.67
CA THR A 11 -2.10 3.81 -23.06
C THR A 11 -1.59 4.93 -23.98
N GLN A 12 -1.42 6.14 -23.43
CA GLN A 12 -0.86 7.25 -24.21
C GLN A 12 0.61 7.05 -24.55
N TYR A 13 1.29 6.13 -23.88
CA TYR A 13 2.73 5.90 -24.01
C TYR A 13 3.06 4.52 -24.57
N THR A 14 2.06 3.67 -24.74
CA THR A 14 2.25 2.31 -25.27
C THR A 14 1.58 2.17 -26.63
N LEU A 15 1.96 1.12 -27.36
CA LEU A 15 1.41 0.87 -28.69
C LEU A 15 -0.05 0.44 -28.64
N THR A 16 -0.46 -0.31 -27.63
CA THR A 16 -1.81 -0.82 -27.53
C THR A 16 -2.36 -0.72 -26.13
N LYS A 17 -3.69 -0.72 -26.00
CA LYS A 17 -4.37 -0.77 -24.72
C LYS A 17 -4.07 -2.07 -23.98
N ASN A 18 -3.95 -3.17 -24.70
CA ASN A 18 -3.61 -4.47 -24.12
C ASN A 18 -2.25 -4.46 -23.47
N ASP A 19 -1.27 -3.82 -24.09
CA ASP A 19 0.06 -3.68 -23.52
C ASP A 19 0.03 -2.85 -22.23
N ALA A 20 -0.70 -1.74 -22.24
CA ALA A 20 -0.83 -0.89 -21.07
C ALA A 20 -1.44 -1.67 -19.90
N LYS A 21 -2.51 -2.42 -20.17
CA LYS A 21 -3.17 -3.26 -19.17
C LYS A 21 -2.22 -4.32 -18.60
N LYS A 22 -1.45 -4.96 -19.48
CA LYS A 22 -0.48 -5.97 -19.10
C LYS A 22 0.59 -5.39 -18.17
N PHE A 23 1.15 -4.24 -18.52
CA PHE A 23 2.20 -3.60 -17.73
C PHE A 23 1.70 -3.18 -16.36
N VAL A 24 0.52 -2.58 -16.29
CA VAL A 24 -0.09 -2.18 -15.02
C VAL A 24 -0.30 -3.41 -14.13
N ASN A 25 -0.82 -4.50 -14.69
CA ASN A 25 -1.05 -5.72 -13.93
C ASN A 25 0.26 -6.33 -13.42
N ILE A 26 1.31 -6.34 -14.23
CA ILE A 26 2.62 -6.86 -13.82
C ILE A 26 3.16 -6.07 -12.64
N ILE A 27 3.07 -4.74 -12.69
CA ILE A 27 3.57 -3.89 -11.61
C ILE A 27 2.83 -4.18 -10.30
N PHE A 28 1.52 -4.17 -10.32
CA PHE A 28 0.74 -4.37 -9.08
C PHE A 28 0.82 -5.81 -8.57
N ASP A 29 0.85 -6.79 -9.46
CA ASP A 29 1.01 -8.18 -9.05
C ASP A 29 2.37 -8.43 -8.42
N SER A 30 3.42 -7.79 -8.95
CA SER A 30 4.76 -7.89 -8.39
C SER A 30 4.84 -7.30 -6.99
N ILE A 31 4.21 -6.14 -6.78
CA ILE A 31 4.15 -5.51 -5.47
C ILE A 31 3.37 -6.40 -4.50
N ARG A 32 2.23 -6.90 -4.92
CA ARG A 32 1.41 -7.78 -4.09
C ARG A 32 2.18 -9.03 -3.67
N ASP A 33 2.84 -9.68 -4.62
CA ASP A 33 3.56 -10.92 -4.34
C ASP A 33 4.72 -10.70 -3.38
N ALA A 34 5.43 -9.58 -3.53
CA ALA A 34 6.50 -9.21 -2.60
C ALA A 34 5.96 -9.03 -1.18
N LEU A 35 4.85 -8.32 -1.05
CA LEU A 35 4.23 -8.08 0.26
C LEU A 35 3.68 -9.37 0.89
N LEU A 36 3.12 -10.26 0.06
CA LEU A 36 2.64 -11.56 0.55
C LEU A 36 3.77 -12.42 1.10
N SER A 37 4.97 -12.29 0.54
CA SER A 37 6.14 -13.01 1.03
C SER A 37 6.80 -12.35 2.25
N GLY A 38 6.27 -11.23 2.71
CA GLY A 38 6.80 -10.52 3.86
C GLY A 38 7.87 -9.49 3.51
N GLU A 39 8.09 -9.25 2.23
CA GLU A 39 9.10 -8.31 1.77
C GLU A 39 8.58 -6.88 1.78
N LYS A 40 9.42 -5.96 2.26
CA LYS A 40 9.12 -4.53 2.22
C LYS A 40 9.29 -4.02 0.79
N VAL A 41 8.36 -3.19 0.34
CA VAL A 41 8.42 -2.57 -0.99
C VAL A 41 8.66 -1.08 -0.84
N VAL A 42 9.78 -0.59 -1.36
CA VAL A 42 10.14 0.83 -1.32
C VAL A 42 10.09 1.38 -2.74
N ILE A 43 9.27 2.42 -2.94
CA ILE A 43 9.17 3.11 -4.21
C ILE A 43 9.77 4.49 -4.02
N GLN A 44 10.89 4.75 -4.64
CA GLN A 44 11.66 5.98 -4.48
C GLN A 44 10.78 7.19 -4.78
N ASN A 45 10.85 8.20 -3.90
CA ASN A 45 10.10 9.45 -4.01
C ASN A 45 8.58 9.30 -3.90
N PHE A 46 8.10 8.11 -3.57
CA PHE A 46 6.67 7.85 -3.41
C PHE A 46 6.37 7.40 -1.98
N GLY A 47 6.85 6.26 -1.59
CA GLY A 47 6.60 5.74 -0.25
C GLY A 47 7.04 4.30 -0.11
N SER A 48 6.72 3.74 1.05
CA SER A 48 7.08 2.37 1.39
C SER A 48 5.86 1.61 1.87
N PHE A 49 5.73 0.36 1.41
CA PHE A 49 4.74 -0.58 1.90
C PHE A 49 5.44 -1.56 2.81
N ILE A 50 5.04 -1.61 4.07
CA ILE A 50 5.72 -2.41 5.10
C ILE A 50 4.74 -3.44 5.65
N PRO A 51 5.00 -4.75 5.44
CA PRO A 51 4.18 -5.78 6.07
C PRO A 51 4.38 -5.78 7.57
N LYS A 52 3.30 -5.86 8.32
CA LYS A 52 3.30 -5.92 9.77
C LYS A 52 2.56 -7.18 10.21
N PHE A 53 3.14 -7.90 11.13
CA PHE A 53 2.51 -9.07 11.73
C PHE A 53 2.17 -8.77 13.18
N TYR A 54 0.90 -8.88 13.53
CA TYR A 54 0.42 -8.68 14.88
C TYR A 54 0.10 -10.02 15.48
N LYS A 55 0.82 -10.38 16.54
CA LYS A 55 0.61 -11.63 17.26
C LYS A 55 -0.72 -11.61 18.01
N SER A 56 -1.21 -12.78 18.34
CA SER A 56 -2.34 -12.93 19.25
C SER A 56 -2.07 -12.15 20.53
N LYS A 57 -3.05 -11.37 20.97
CA LYS A 57 -2.88 -10.52 22.14
C LYS A 57 -4.12 -10.61 23.01
N ARG A 58 -3.89 -10.78 24.32
CA ARG A 58 -4.96 -10.78 25.30
C ARG A 58 -5.14 -9.36 25.83
N MET A 59 -6.34 -8.83 25.70
CA MET A 59 -6.65 -7.47 26.14
C MET A 59 -7.85 -7.46 27.05
N TYR A 60 -7.83 -6.61 28.08
CA TYR A 60 -8.96 -6.40 28.94
C TYR A 60 -9.94 -5.41 28.31
N ASN A 61 -11.21 -5.81 28.26
CA ASN A 61 -12.26 -4.92 27.76
C ASN A 61 -13.05 -4.37 28.96
N PRO A 62 -12.88 -3.09 29.32
CA PRO A 62 -13.55 -2.52 30.49
C PRO A 62 -15.07 -2.46 30.34
N LYS A 63 -15.60 -2.39 29.12
CA LYS A 63 -17.04 -2.38 28.89
C LYS A 63 -17.68 -3.72 29.20
N GLN A 64 -17.02 -4.81 28.85
CA GLN A 64 -17.50 -6.16 29.09
C GLN A 64 -16.95 -6.75 30.38
N LYS A 65 -16.00 -6.07 31.02
CA LYS A 65 -15.32 -6.53 32.24
C LYS A 65 -14.74 -7.92 32.11
N LYS A 66 -14.15 -8.22 30.94
CA LYS A 66 -13.50 -9.48 30.68
C LYS A 66 -12.37 -9.33 29.67
N TYR A 67 -11.50 -10.34 29.63
CA TYR A 67 -10.42 -10.36 28.66
C TYR A 67 -10.91 -10.88 27.32
N VAL A 68 -10.43 -10.30 26.25
CA VAL A 68 -10.66 -10.75 24.89
C VAL A 68 -9.33 -11.08 24.25
N VAL A 69 -9.34 -12.05 23.36
CA VAL A 69 -8.13 -12.47 22.63
C VAL A 69 -8.25 -11.95 21.21
N LEU A 70 -7.28 -11.12 20.82
CA LEU A 70 -7.18 -10.66 19.43
C LEU A 70 -6.47 -11.71 18.61
N THR A 71 -7.05 -12.09 17.48
CA THR A 71 -6.45 -13.08 16.60
C THR A 71 -5.19 -12.52 15.93
N PRO A 72 -4.19 -13.36 15.64
CA PRO A 72 -3.03 -12.93 14.86
C PRO A 72 -3.50 -12.44 13.49
N ARG A 73 -2.85 -11.40 13.00
CA ARG A 73 -3.21 -10.84 11.68
C ARG A 73 -2.01 -10.17 11.04
N LYS A 74 -2.04 -10.09 9.73
CA LYS A 74 -1.06 -9.37 8.94
C LYS A 74 -1.70 -8.11 8.40
N LYS A 75 -0.94 -7.02 8.40
CA LYS A 75 -1.37 -5.74 7.83
C LYS A 75 -0.26 -5.15 7.00
N ILE A 76 -0.63 -4.27 6.08
CA ILE A 76 0.32 -3.50 5.29
C ILE A 76 0.25 -2.05 5.74
N LYS A 77 1.39 -1.50 6.17
CA LYS A 77 1.49 -0.10 6.54
C LYS A 77 2.13 0.65 5.38
N PHE A 78 1.50 1.74 4.95
CA PHE A 78 2.07 2.63 3.94
C PHE A 78 2.62 3.87 4.59
N THR A 79 3.87 4.23 4.24
CA THR A 79 4.54 5.42 4.73
C THR A 79 4.98 6.27 3.56
N LEU A 80 4.59 7.54 3.54
CA LEU A 80 5.01 8.47 2.49
C LEU A 80 6.51 8.73 2.55
N SER A 81 7.14 8.89 1.39
CA SER A 81 8.51 9.38 1.32
C SER A 81 8.56 10.84 1.78
N LYS A 82 9.73 11.28 2.22
CA LYS A 82 9.92 12.67 2.63
C LYS A 82 9.59 13.64 1.51
N LYS A 83 9.99 13.30 0.30
CA LYS A 83 9.75 14.14 -0.87
C LYS A 83 8.27 14.25 -1.21
N PHE A 84 7.55 13.14 -1.13
CA PHE A 84 6.10 13.14 -1.36
C PHE A 84 5.38 13.92 -0.28
N PHE A 85 5.76 13.71 0.98
CA PHE A 85 5.17 14.43 2.11
C PHE A 85 5.38 15.94 1.98
N ALA A 86 6.59 16.36 1.62
CA ALA A 86 6.89 17.77 1.42
C ALA A 86 6.05 18.38 0.29
N ALA A 87 5.93 17.67 -0.82
CA ALA A 87 5.12 18.12 -1.95
C ALA A 87 3.64 18.25 -1.57
N LEU A 88 3.15 17.30 -0.78
CA LEU A 88 1.75 17.29 -0.34
C LEU A 88 1.44 18.49 0.56
N ASN A 89 2.37 18.87 1.42
CA ASN A 89 2.16 19.95 2.39
C ASN A 89 2.59 21.32 1.88
N LEU A 90 3.29 21.37 0.77
CA LEU A 90 3.77 22.64 0.21
C LEU A 90 2.62 23.58 -0.11
N LYS A 91 1.52 23.08 -0.60
CA LYS A 91 0.34 23.87 -0.95
C LYS A 91 -0.37 24.47 0.24
N GLU A 92 -0.14 23.96 1.43
CA GLU A 92 -0.77 24.41 2.66
C GLU A 92 0.00 25.56 3.33
N LYS A 93 1.20 25.81 2.88
CA LYS A 93 2.00 26.92 3.35
C LYS A 93 1.61 28.18 2.61
N LYS A 94 0.77 28.94 3.22
CA LYS A 94 0.38 30.25 2.69
C LYS A 94 0.81 31.34 3.62
#